data_b02996b7c08fc93181cee5d5e1210ec3
#
_entry.id   b02996b7c08fc93181cee5d5e1210ec3
#
_cell.length_a   1.000
_cell.length_b   1.000
_cell.length_c   1.000
_cell.angle_alpha   90.00
_cell.angle_beta   90.00
_cell.angle_gamma   90.00
#
_symmetry.space_group_name_H-M   'P 1'
#
loop_
_entity.id
_entity.type
_entity.pdbx_description
1 polymer ?
#
loop_
_entity_poly.entity_id
_entity_poly.type
_entity_poly.pdbx_seq_one_letter_code
_entity_poly.pdbx_strand_id
1 'polypeptide(L)'
;MAITRRQVLWGAGGVVVVGGVAMVAPIMARPGHMAPSQSRADKVQGDSDLPAQADVVVVGAGIMGVATAYYLAEKGLSVVVCEKGEVACEQSSRAYGQATNWGQKVEVTPLGQQSMLLWRGMNEKLGADTSYRSYGRVQAFDKDEDIEKAREWLRDATAAAPSQAPLKGSFVEGEALAKLIPGATSTWKMGLYVPEDGGMEPALAAPAVARGAQKLGVKIVTQCAVRGLETEAGAISGVVTEKGVVKAKQVVVAGGTWSRLLLGNADIAYPVLPVYLSQQRLSAVDGPPAVGAAGMVVWRKEVDGSYSNGPRYMTAPVTRDSFVLLPNFASSLIGMLASETPLDFTLGKDFFNSFRVDRRWGMDEVSPFEEMRVMAPVRNDGTLDDCLGWIRKEFPIFENSQPFERWAGTIDVAHDQVPIISAVPQQAGLFAMGGFSFGLTQGLGAGQLMADLVTGNKPQIDPQPYQLARLL
;
A
#
# COMPACT_ATOMS: atom_id res chain seq x y z
N MET A 1 -22.18 -18.82 8.84
CA MET A 1 -22.58 -18.80 10.27
C MET A 1 -21.83 -17.64 10.88
N ALA A 2 -22.46 -16.50 11.13
CA ALA A 2 -21.79 -15.33 11.70
C ALA A 2 -21.50 -15.60 13.18
N ILE A 3 -20.22 -15.52 13.55
CA ILE A 3 -19.78 -15.62 14.94
C ILE A 3 -20.23 -14.33 15.66
N THR A 4 -21.06 -14.46 16.68
CA THR A 4 -21.57 -13.31 17.43
C THR A 4 -20.49 -12.71 18.33
N ARG A 5 -20.57 -11.40 18.62
CA ARG A 5 -19.69 -10.65 19.57
C ARG A 5 -19.38 -11.40 20.87
N ARG A 6 -20.35 -12.18 21.36
CA ARG A 6 -20.22 -12.97 22.60
C ARG A 6 -19.23 -14.15 22.45
N GLN A 7 -19.12 -14.73 21.24
CA GLN A 7 -18.20 -15.85 20.99
C GLN A 7 -16.74 -15.38 20.83
N VAL A 8 -16.54 -14.16 20.30
CA VAL A 8 -15.21 -13.54 20.20
C VAL A 8 -14.68 -13.10 21.57
N LEU A 9 -15.54 -12.56 22.46
CA LEU A 9 -15.15 -12.18 23.82
C LEU A 9 -14.78 -13.39 24.70
N TRP A 10 -15.40 -14.54 24.50
CA TRP A 10 -15.04 -15.77 25.22
C TRP A 10 -13.75 -16.40 24.68
N GLY A 11 -13.45 -16.23 23.40
CA GLY A 11 -12.18 -16.64 22.81
C GLY A 11 -11.00 -15.78 23.24
N ALA A 12 -11.19 -14.47 23.40
CA ALA A 12 -10.16 -13.52 23.84
C ALA A 12 -9.86 -13.62 25.36
N GLY A 13 -10.85 -13.98 26.17
CA GLY A 13 -10.67 -14.15 27.62
C GLY A 13 -9.82 -15.35 28.03
N GLY A 14 -9.63 -16.33 27.14
CA GLY A 14 -8.81 -17.52 27.38
C GLY A 14 -7.30 -17.33 27.11
N VAL A 15 -6.89 -16.20 26.56
CA VAL A 15 -5.48 -15.95 26.15
C VAL A 15 -4.64 -15.29 27.25
N VAL A 16 -5.24 -14.82 28.37
CA VAL A 16 -4.53 -13.96 29.34
C VAL A 16 -3.98 -14.73 30.54
N VAL A 17 -4.28 -16.00 30.75
CA VAL A 17 -3.76 -16.73 31.93
C VAL A 17 -3.15 -18.05 31.54
N VAL A 18 -1.88 -18.20 31.93
CA VAL A 18 -1.01 -19.38 32.05
C VAL A 18 0.00 -19.54 30.91
N GLY A 19 1.26 -19.52 31.31
CA GLY A 19 2.44 -19.70 30.48
C GLY A 19 2.40 -20.98 29.65
N GLY A 20 2.80 -20.86 28.40
CA GLY A 20 3.03 -21.94 27.49
C GLY A 20 1.78 -22.33 26.68
N VAL A 21 1.79 -21.94 25.41
CA VAL A 21 0.93 -22.47 24.33
C VAL A 21 -0.58 -22.37 24.58
N ALA A 22 -1.12 -21.17 24.48
CA ALA A 22 -2.54 -21.02 24.24
C ALA A 22 -2.83 -21.50 22.81
N MET A 23 -3.55 -22.59 22.65
CA MET A 23 -4.11 -23.01 21.37
C MET A 23 -5.09 -21.94 20.92
N VAL A 24 -4.68 -21.14 19.95
CA VAL A 24 -5.62 -20.35 19.16
C VAL A 24 -6.47 -21.37 18.41
N ALA A 25 -7.76 -21.42 18.71
CA ALA A 25 -8.69 -22.25 17.95
C ALA A 25 -8.50 -21.94 16.46
N PRO A 26 -8.37 -22.94 15.57
CA PRO A 26 -8.12 -22.69 14.17
C PRO A 26 -9.32 -21.94 13.59
N ILE A 27 -9.17 -20.67 13.33
CA ILE A 27 -9.99 -19.97 12.34
C ILE A 27 -9.57 -20.61 11.02
N MET A 28 -10.35 -21.55 10.54
CA MET A 28 -10.05 -22.27 9.31
C MET A 28 -10.12 -21.27 8.17
N ALA A 29 -8.96 -20.75 7.78
CA ALA A 29 -8.81 -20.11 6.49
C ALA A 29 -9.20 -21.14 5.43
N ARG A 30 -10.19 -20.82 4.59
CA ARG A 30 -10.51 -21.65 3.43
C ARG A 30 -9.25 -21.76 2.57
N PRO A 31 -8.85 -22.95 2.11
CA PRO A 31 -7.61 -23.10 1.35
C PRO A 31 -7.67 -22.27 0.06
N GLY A 32 -6.88 -21.21 -0.01
CA GLY A 32 -6.65 -20.47 -1.22
C GLY A 32 -5.68 -21.24 -2.13
N HIS A 33 -5.94 -21.29 -3.42
CA HIS A 33 -5.02 -21.89 -4.37
C HIS A 33 -3.82 -20.94 -4.60
N MET A 34 -2.62 -21.43 -4.32
CA MET A 34 -1.38 -20.74 -4.71
C MET A 34 -1.15 -20.98 -6.21
N ALA A 35 -1.48 -19.98 -7.03
CA ALA A 35 -0.93 -19.90 -8.38
C ALA A 35 0.42 -19.15 -8.31
N PRO A 36 1.42 -19.50 -9.15
CA PRO A 36 2.61 -18.67 -9.25
C PRO A 36 2.19 -17.26 -9.64
N SER A 37 2.61 -16.30 -8.83
CA SER A 37 2.24 -14.91 -9.01
C SER A 37 3.01 -14.34 -10.19
N GLN A 38 2.36 -14.17 -11.31
CA GLN A 38 2.90 -13.36 -12.39
C GLN A 38 2.77 -11.88 -12.02
N SER A 39 3.73 -11.07 -12.48
CA SER A 39 3.62 -9.62 -12.40
C SER A 39 2.38 -9.16 -13.16
N ARG A 40 1.58 -8.28 -12.54
CA ARG A 40 0.46 -7.60 -13.20
C ARG A 40 0.89 -6.27 -13.81
N ALA A 41 2.11 -5.80 -13.50
CA ALA A 41 2.63 -4.55 -13.98
C ALA A 41 2.88 -4.58 -15.50
N ASP A 42 2.59 -3.48 -16.16
CA ASP A 42 3.03 -3.24 -17.53
C ASP A 42 4.56 -3.24 -17.60
N LYS A 43 5.12 -3.90 -18.62
CA LYS A 43 6.56 -4.14 -18.70
C LYS A 43 7.33 -2.83 -18.83
N VAL A 44 8.32 -2.66 -17.95
CA VAL A 44 9.35 -1.64 -18.06
C VAL A 44 10.68 -2.35 -18.32
N GLN A 45 11.35 -2.00 -19.41
CA GLN A 45 12.67 -2.53 -19.71
C GLN A 45 13.66 -2.00 -18.69
N GLY A 46 14.28 -2.89 -17.90
CA GLY A 46 15.37 -2.52 -17.00
C GLY A 46 16.66 -2.24 -17.76
N ASP A 47 17.54 -1.45 -17.14
CA ASP A 47 18.88 -1.23 -17.64
C ASP A 47 19.74 -2.49 -17.42
N SER A 48 20.62 -2.81 -18.40
CA SER A 48 21.51 -3.98 -18.34
C SER A 48 22.67 -3.78 -17.40
N ASP A 49 23.18 -2.55 -17.35
CA ASP A 49 24.43 -2.23 -16.68
C ASP A 49 24.19 -1.63 -15.29
N LEU A 50 24.86 -2.14 -14.29
CA LEU A 50 24.87 -1.59 -12.96
C LEU A 50 25.96 -0.50 -12.87
N PRO A 51 25.59 0.77 -12.66
CA PRO A 51 26.59 1.82 -12.46
C PRO A 51 27.43 1.59 -11.20
N ALA A 52 28.73 1.85 -11.29
CA ALA A 52 29.63 1.69 -10.15
C ALA A 52 29.38 2.73 -9.04
N GLN A 53 28.76 3.87 -9.39
CA GLN A 53 28.45 4.95 -8.44
C GLN A 53 27.24 5.77 -8.88
N ALA A 54 26.56 6.40 -7.91
CA ALA A 54 25.50 7.39 -8.09
C ALA A 54 25.47 8.36 -6.90
N ASP A 55 24.75 9.47 -7.02
CA ASP A 55 24.48 10.34 -5.87
C ASP A 55 23.56 9.64 -4.87
N VAL A 56 22.53 8.95 -5.38
CA VAL A 56 21.55 8.22 -4.57
C VAL A 56 21.30 6.84 -5.15
N VAL A 57 21.27 5.82 -4.29
CA VAL A 57 20.71 4.51 -4.61
C VAL A 57 19.33 4.38 -3.98
N VAL A 58 18.35 3.94 -4.77
CA VAL A 58 17.00 3.61 -4.31
C VAL A 58 16.82 2.10 -4.37
N VAL A 59 16.42 1.49 -3.25
CA VAL A 59 16.20 0.04 -3.13
C VAL A 59 14.72 -0.25 -3.28
N GLY A 60 14.34 -0.88 -4.41
CA GLY A 60 12.98 -1.22 -4.78
C GLY A 60 12.38 -0.29 -5.84
N ALA A 61 11.78 -0.89 -6.88
CA ALA A 61 11.12 -0.19 -7.99
C ALA A 61 9.59 -0.25 -7.90
N GLY A 62 9.03 -0.28 -6.70
CA GLY A 62 7.62 0.01 -6.44
C GLY A 62 7.31 1.50 -6.62
N ILE A 63 6.04 1.91 -6.52
CA ILE A 63 5.62 3.31 -6.71
C ILE A 63 6.41 4.29 -5.83
N MET A 64 6.77 3.91 -4.59
CA MET A 64 7.56 4.77 -3.69
C MET A 64 8.96 5.00 -4.24
N GLY A 65 9.63 3.93 -4.66
CA GLY A 65 11.00 4.01 -5.20
C GLY A 65 11.06 4.74 -6.51
N VAL A 66 10.18 4.43 -7.49
CA VAL A 66 10.22 5.10 -8.80
C VAL A 66 9.79 6.57 -8.72
N ALA A 67 8.84 6.93 -7.84
CA ALA A 67 8.48 8.32 -7.61
C ALA A 67 9.62 9.10 -6.94
N THR A 68 10.27 8.50 -5.94
CA THR A 68 11.46 9.11 -5.30
C THR A 68 12.56 9.33 -6.32
N ALA A 69 12.89 8.31 -7.11
CA ALA A 69 13.92 8.41 -8.15
C ALA A 69 13.58 9.47 -9.21
N TYR A 70 12.31 9.56 -9.62
CA TYR A 70 11.83 10.57 -10.54
C TYR A 70 12.09 11.99 -10.00
N TYR A 71 11.66 12.28 -8.77
CA TYR A 71 11.82 13.61 -8.17
C TYR A 71 13.29 13.94 -7.82
N LEU A 72 14.12 12.96 -7.48
CA LEU A 72 15.56 13.16 -7.31
C LEU A 72 16.24 13.53 -8.64
N ALA A 73 15.89 12.83 -9.73
CA ALA A 73 16.40 13.14 -11.06
C ALA A 73 15.94 14.52 -11.56
N GLU A 74 14.70 14.94 -11.26
CA GLU A 74 14.24 16.32 -11.54
C GLU A 74 15.07 17.38 -10.81
N LYS A 75 15.69 17.03 -9.68
CA LYS A 75 16.61 17.90 -8.92
C LYS A 75 18.06 17.79 -9.43
N GLY A 76 18.30 17.03 -10.50
CA GLY A 76 19.59 16.92 -11.16
C GLY A 76 20.56 15.91 -10.56
N LEU A 77 20.08 15.03 -9.66
CA LEU A 77 20.89 13.97 -9.06
C LEU A 77 20.98 12.74 -9.97
N SER A 78 22.13 12.09 -10.01
CA SER A 78 22.27 10.75 -10.58
C SER A 78 21.66 9.71 -9.64
N VAL A 79 20.74 8.87 -10.17
CA VAL A 79 20.00 7.90 -9.37
C VAL A 79 20.08 6.52 -9.98
N VAL A 80 20.36 5.53 -9.15
CA VAL A 80 20.27 4.09 -9.49
C VAL A 80 19.16 3.46 -8.64
N VAL A 81 18.20 2.83 -9.31
CA VAL A 81 17.18 2.00 -8.64
C VAL A 81 17.58 0.54 -8.78
N CYS A 82 17.76 -0.16 -7.66
CA CYS A 82 18.03 -1.60 -7.62
C CYS A 82 16.74 -2.34 -7.25
N GLU A 83 16.23 -3.17 -8.17
CA GLU A 83 15.01 -3.95 -8.00
C GLU A 83 15.31 -5.45 -8.05
N LYS A 84 14.91 -6.18 -7.00
CA LYS A 84 15.11 -7.63 -6.90
C LYS A 84 14.36 -8.44 -7.98
N GLY A 85 13.23 -7.96 -8.41
CA GLY A 85 12.36 -8.58 -9.42
C GLY A 85 12.22 -7.70 -10.65
N GLU A 86 10.98 -7.35 -10.97
CA GLU A 86 10.59 -6.45 -12.06
C GLU A 86 9.96 -5.17 -11.47
N VAL A 87 9.91 -4.10 -12.25
CA VAL A 87 9.30 -2.84 -11.85
C VAL A 87 7.84 -3.07 -11.45
N ALA A 88 7.45 -2.58 -10.26
CA ALA A 88 6.09 -2.64 -9.73
C ALA A 88 5.47 -4.05 -9.64
N CYS A 89 6.25 -5.11 -9.65
CA CYS A 89 5.77 -6.49 -9.75
C CYS A 89 5.00 -7.02 -8.52
N GLU A 90 5.08 -6.34 -7.38
CA GLU A 90 4.40 -6.77 -6.15
C GLU A 90 3.25 -5.81 -5.79
N GLN A 91 3.34 -5.10 -4.67
CA GLN A 91 2.28 -4.28 -4.07
C GLN A 91 1.70 -3.24 -5.04
N SER A 92 2.55 -2.54 -5.78
CA SER A 92 2.17 -1.41 -6.62
C SER A 92 1.24 -1.77 -7.78
N SER A 93 1.39 -2.95 -8.40
CA SER A 93 0.49 -3.42 -9.47
C SER A 93 -0.71 -4.24 -8.95
N ARG A 94 -0.74 -4.53 -7.65
CA ARG A 94 -1.79 -5.35 -7.03
C ARG A 94 -2.71 -4.55 -6.11
N ALA A 95 -2.51 -3.24 -6.04
CA ALA A 95 -3.35 -2.34 -5.27
C ALA A 95 -4.79 -2.29 -5.83
N TYR A 96 -5.71 -1.78 -5.03
CA TYR A 96 -7.10 -1.58 -5.46
C TYR A 96 -7.24 -0.50 -6.54
N GLY A 97 -6.33 0.48 -6.56
CA GLY A 97 -6.31 1.55 -7.53
C GLY A 97 -7.26 2.70 -7.24
N GLN A 98 -7.91 2.75 -6.09
CA GLN A 98 -8.61 3.95 -5.64
C GLN A 98 -7.61 5.04 -5.26
N ALA A 99 -7.89 6.28 -5.65
CA ALA A 99 -7.18 7.48 -5.23
C ALA A 99 -8.11 8.30 -4.34
N THR A 100 -7.92 8.19 -3.02
CA THR A 100 -8.80 8.81 -2.02
C THR A 100 -8.08 9.02 -0.69
N ASN A 101 -8.50 10.02 0.07
CA ASN A 101 -8.07 10.19 1.46
C ASN A 101 -9.08 9.62 2.46
N TRP A 102 -10.31 9.33 2.04
CA TRP A 102 -11.30 8.73 2.93
C TRP A 102 -10.85 7.38 3.50
N GLY A 103 -11.03 7.22 4.81
CA GLY A 103 -10.65 6.01 5.55
C GLY A 103 -9.20 6.00 6.03
N GLN A 104 -8.44 7.08 5.80
CA GLN A 104 -7.10 7.30 6.33
C GLN A 104 -7.13 8.19 7.58
N LYS A 105 -6.06 8.16 8.35
CA LYS A 105 -5.83 9.10 9.45
C LYS A 105 -5.76 10.54 8.93
N VAL A 106 -6.27 11.49 9.70
CA VAL A 106 -6.28 12.92 9.33
C VAL A 106 -4.87 13.44 9.09
N GLU A 107 -3.89 12.98 9.87
CA GLU A 107 -2.47 13.35 9.77
C GLU A 107 -1.85 13.00 8.40
N VAL A 108 -2.46 12.06 7.67
CA VAL A 108 -2.00 11.61 6.34
C VAL A 108 -2.63 12.44 5.22
N THR A 109 -3.68 13.21 5.50
CA THR A 109 -4.39 14.03 4.51
C THR A 109 -3.46 14.97 3.74
N PRO A 110 -2.51 15.69 4.37
CA PRO A 110 -1.60 16.57 3.63
C PRO A 110 -0.81 15.83 2.55
N LEU A 111 -0.28 14.65 2.89
CA LEU A 111 0.47 13.80 1.96
C LEU A 111 -0.42 13.32 0.80
N GLY A 112 -1.60 12.80 1.12
CA GLY A 112 -2.53 12.28 0.13
C GLY A 112 -3.02 13.37 -0.82
N GLN A 113 -3.40 14.54 -0.31
CA GLN A 113 -3.86 15.67 -1.13
C GLN A 113 -2.76 16.21 -2.04
N GLN A 114 -1.54 16.39 -1.52
CA GLN A 114 -0.38 16.78 -2.32
C GLN A 114 -0.12 15.76 -3.44
N SER A 115 -0.17 14.47 -3.11
CA SER A 115 0.05 13.40 -4.08
C SER A 115 -1.03 13.38 -5.17
N MET A 116 -2.30 13.57 -4.82
CA MET A 116 -3.40 13.62 -5.79
C MET A 116 -3.30 14.85 -6.70
N LEU A 117 -2.83 16.00 -6.18
CA LEU A 117 -2.51 17.15 -7.00
C LEU A 117 -1.44 16.81 -8.06
N LEU A 118 -0.39 16.11 -7.65
CA LEU A 118 0.67 15.66 -8.55
C LEU A 118 0.17 14.65 -9.60
N TRP A 119 -0.68 13.71 -9.21
CA TRP A 119 -1.28 12.73 -10.14
C TRP A 119 -2.10 13.41 -11.25
N ARG A 120 -2.87 14.46 -10.93
CA ARG A 120 -3.67 15.20 -11.91
C ARG A 120 -2.82 15.81 -13.04
N GLY A 121 -1.60 16.23 -12.73
CA GLY A 121 -0.67 16.77 -13.75
C GLY A 121 0.28 15.75 -14.38
N MET A 122 0.29 14.51 -13.88
CA MET A 122 1.36 13.57 -14.21
C MET A 122 1.30 13.06 -15.65
N ASN A 123 0.11 12.88 -16.23
CA ASN A 123 -0.05 12.46 -17.64
C ASN A 123 0.63 13.45 -18.60
N GLU A 124 0.39 14.74 -18.40
CA GLU A 124 1.01 15.81 -19.19
C GLU A 124 2.52 15.85 -18.95
N LYS A 125 2.94 15.81 -17.68
CA LYS A 125 4.35 15.89 -17.28
C LYS A 125 5.20 14.74 -17.83
N LEU A 126 4.68 13.53 -17.88
CA LEU A 126 5.38 12.36 -18.45
C LEU A 126 5.25 12.26 -19.97
N GLY A 127 4.28 12.93 -20.58
CA GLY A 127 3.87 12.69 -21.96
C GLY A 127 3.39 11.25 -22.16
N ALA A 128 2.71 10.68 -21.16
CA ALA A 128 2.25 9.28 -21.15
C ALA A 128 1.04 9.13 -20.22
N ASP A 129 0.17 8.17 -20.51
CA ASP A 129 -0.99 7.89 -19.69
C ASP A 129 -0.60 7.06 -18.45
N THR A 130 -0.80 7.61 -17.27
CA THR A 130 -0.68 6.89 -15.99
C THR A 130 -1.96 6.15 -15.62
N SER A 131 -2.99 6.25 -16.44
CA SER A 131 -4.36 5.80 -16.18
C SER A 131 -5.10 6.53 -15.04
N TYR A 132 -4.47 7.48 -14.36
CA TYR A 132 -5.14 8.26 -13.32
C TYR A 132 -6.27 9.10 -13.92
N ARG A 133 -7.45 9.02 -13.27
CA ARG A 133 -8.63 9.84 -13.60
C ARG A 133 -9.30 10.33 -12.33
N SER A 134 -9.66 11.61 -12.31
CA SER A 134 -10.55 12.19 -11.31
C SER A 134 -11.99 12.11 -11.82
N TYR A 135 -12.78 11.21 -11.29
CA TYR A 135 -14.19 11.04 -11.64
C TYR A 135 -15.11 10.99 -10.43
N GLY A 136 -14.58 11.38 -9.29
CA GLY A 136 -15.30 11.41 -8.05
C GLY A 136 -15.32 10.06 -7.32
N ARG A 137 -15.52 10.14 -6.01
CA ARG A 137 -15.73 8.98 -5.15
C ARG A 137 -16.90 9.23 -4.21
N VAL A 138 -17.76 8.21 -4.07
CA VAL A 138 -18.88 8.22 -3.12
C VAL A 138 -18.69 7.16 -2.04
N GLN A 139 -18.98 7.54 -0.79
CA GLN A 139 -19.15 6.61 0.33
C GLN A 139 -20.56 6.73 0.85
N ALA A 140 -21.39 5.71 0.67
CA ALA A 140 -22.76 5.69 1.16
C ALA A 140 -22.83 5.16 2.60
N PHE A 141 -23.75 5.73 3.38
CA PHE A 141 -24.01 5.42 4.79
C PHE A 141 -25.50 5.21 5.03
N ASP A 142 -25.83 4.27 5.91
CA ASP A 142 -27.19 3.97 6.39
C ASP A 142 -27.35 4.26 7.89
N LYS A 143 -26.26 4.39 8.65
CA LYS A 143 -26.24 4.62 10.10
C LYS A 143 -25.87 6.06 10.43
N ASP A 144 -26.59 6.68 11.34
CA ASP A 144 -26.34 8.06 11.78
C ASP A 144 -24.95 8.19 12.45
N GLU A 145 -24.52 7.17 13.22
CA GLU A 145 -23.19 7.14 13.83
C GLU A 145 -22.07 7.22 12.82
N ASP A 146 -22.17 6.50 11.68
CA ASP A 146 -21.17 6.52 10.63
C ASP A 146 -21.16 7.85 9.86
N ILE A 147 -22.35 8.47 9.72
CA ILE A 147 -22.51 9.80 9.13
C ILE A 147 -21.79 10.85 10.00
N GLU A 148 -22.01 10.82 11.32
CA GLU A 148 -21.34 11.78 12.21
C GLU A 148 -19.82 11.59 12.23
N LYS A 149 -19.32 10.36 12.27
CA LYS A 149 -17.88 10.08 12.12
C LYS A 149 -17.32 10.62 10.79
N ALA A 150 -18.11 10.49 9.70
CA ALA A 150 -17.71 11.01 8.41
C ALA A 150 -17.69 12.55 8.38
N ARG A 151 -18.63 13.23 9.09
CA ARG A 151 -18.66 14.69 9.23
C ARG A 151 -17.44 15.20 10.00
N GLU A 152 -17.11 14.54 11.12
CA GLU A 152 -15.94 14.87 11.92
C GLU A 152 -14.66 14.71 11.10
N TRP A 153 -14.52 13.56 10.45
CA TRP A 153 -13.36 13.29 9.59
C TRP A 153 -13.23 14.33 8.47
N LEU A 154 -14.32 14.65 7.75
CA LEU A 154 -14.28 15.62 6.64
C LEU A 154 -13.87 17.01 7.14
N ARG A 155 -14.41 17.47 8.27
CA ARG A 155 -14.04 18.73 8.90
C ARG A 155 -12.55 18.79 9.18
N ASP A 156 -12.02 17.77 9.87
CA ASP A 156 -10.64 17.74 10.34
C ASP A 156 -9.66 17.52 9.17
N ALA A 157 -10.00 16.65 8.22
CA ALA A 157 -9.21 16.42 7.02
C ALA A 157 -9.18 17.67 6.10
N THR A 158 -10.31 18.41 6.00
CA THR A 158 -10.34 19.69 5.25
C THR A 158 -9.44 20.73 5.90
N ALA A 159 -9.42 20.81 7.24
CA ALA A 159 -8.55 21.72 7.97
C ALA A 159 -7.06 21.34 7.85
N ALA A 160 -6.75 20.06 7.77
CA ALA A 160 -5.39 19.56 7.60
C ALA A 160 -4.86 19.64 6.16
N ALA A 161 -5.75 19.73 5.16
CA ALA A 161 -5.37 19.72 3.75
C ALA A 161 -4.52 20.97 3.40
N PRO A 162 -3.46 20.82 2.57
CA PRO A 162 -2.65 21.95 2.14
C PRO A 162 -3.46 22.97 1.32
N SER A 163 -3.18 24.27 1.47
CA SER A 163 -3.91 25.32 0.76
C SER A 163 -3.82 25.19 -0.78
N GLN A 164 -2.70 24.68 -1.31
CA GLN A 164 -2.50 24.43 -2.75
C GLN A 164 -3.24 23.17 -3.23
N ALA A 165 -3.66 22.29 -2.33
CA ALA A 165 -4.36 21.04 -2.62
C ALA A 165 -5.51 20.83 -1.60
N PRO A 166 -6.53 21.69 -1.58
CA PRO A 166 -7.62 21.61 -0.61
C PRO A 166 -8.47 20.35 -0.81
N LEU A 167 -8.95 19.75 0.27
CA LEU A 167 -9.93 18.68 0.21
C LEU A 167 -11.34 19.26 0.04
N LYS A 168 -12.01 18.92 -1.06
CA LYS A 168 -13.38 19.37 -1.38
C LYS A 168 -14.33 18.20 -1.32
N GLY A 169 -14.88 17.94 -0.14
CA GLY A 169 -15.91 16.94 0.09
C GLY A 169 -17.26 17.57 0.42
N SER A 170 -18.34 16.88 0.08
CA SER A 170 -19.70 17.30 0.43
C SER A 170 -20.57 16.09 0.77
N PHE A 171 -21.59 16.33 1.59
CA PHE A 171 -22.61 15.31 1.85
C PHE A 171 -23.76 15.48 0.86
N VAL A 172 -24.25 14.37 0.33
CA VAL A 172 -25.34 14.27 -0.64
C VAL A 172 -26.38 13.27 -0.15
N GLU A 173 -27.66 13.53 -0.46
CA GLU A 173 -28.78 12.68 -0.08
C GLU A 173 -29.84 12.63 -1.18
N GLY A 174 -30.83 11.76 -1.04
CA GLY A 174 -31.95 11.65 -1.94
C GLY A 174 -31.56 11.42 -3.39
N GLU A 175 -32.12 12.21 -4.31
CA GLU A 175 -31.88 12.09 -5.75
C GLU A 175 -30.40 12.33 -6.14
N ALA A 176 -29.70 13.22 -5.45
CA ALA A 176 -28.28 13.49 -5.70
C ALA A 176 -27.41 12.27 -5.39
N LEU A 177 -27.70 11.56 -4.29
CA LEU A 177 -27.01 10.31 -3.96
C LEU A 177 -27.40 9.20 -4.95
N ALA A 178 -28.66 9.06 -5.31
CA ALA A 178 -29.14 8.05 -6.25
C ALA A 178 -28.45 8.16 -7.64
N LYS A 179 -28.10 9.38 -8.08
CA LYS A 179 -27.35 9.61 -9.33
C LYS A 179 -25.91 9.12 -9.25
N LEU A 180 -25.30 9.09 -8.05
CA LEU A 180 -23.94 8.60 -7.84
C LEU A 180 -23.84 7.08 -7.69
N ILE A 181 -24.95 6.45 -7.25
CA ILE A 181 -25.06 4.99 -7.06
C ILE A 181 -26.30 4.45 -7.78
N PRO A 182 -26.42 4.64 -9.10
CA PRO A 182 -27.61 4.24 -9.86
C PRO A 182 -27.85 2.74 -9.75
N GLY A 183 -29.11 2.36 -9.55
CA GLY A 183 -29.51 0.97 -9.44
C GLY A 183 -29.18 0.30 -8.09
N ALA A 184 -28.72 1.03 -7.09
CA ALA A 184 -28.59 0.52 -5.73
C ALA A 184 -29.94 0.08 -5.18
N THR A 185 -30.00 -1.10 -4.57
CA THR A 185 -31.24 -1.67 -4.01
C THR A 185 -31.49 -1.27 -2.57
N SER A 186 -30.42 -0.94 -1.83
CA SER A 186 -30.50 -0.50 -0.45
C SER A 186 -30.88 0.97 -0.36
N THR A 187 -31.58 1.33 0.72
CA THR A 187 -31.88 2.73 1.02
C THR A 187 -30.72 3.32 1.83
N TRP A 188 -29.97 4.21 1.20
CA TRP A 188 -28.86 4.92 1.82
C TRP A 188 -29.32 6.29 2.29
N LYS A 189 -29.01 6.65 3.53
CA LYS A 189 -29.42 7.93 4.12
C LYS A 189 -28.60 9.09 3.56
N MET A 190 -27.28 8.88 3.42
CA MET A 190 -26.34 9.93 3.04
C MET A 190 -25.14 9.36 2.34
N GLY A 191 -24.53 10.15 1.45
CA GLY A 191 -23.23 9.87 0.83
C GLY A 191 -22.24 10.97 1.11
N LEU A 192 -21.00 10.63 1.45
CA LEU A 192 -19.86 11.54 1.34
C LEU A 192 -19.35 11.46 -0.09
N TYR A 193 -19.41 12.56 -0.81
CA TYR A 193 -18.90 12.67 -2.18
C TYR A 193 -17.69 13.60 -2.24
N VAL A 194 -16.59 13.11 -2.82
CA VAL A 194 -15.36 13.88 -3.06
C VAL A 194 -15.11 13.90 -4.57
N PRO A 195 -15.39 15.03 -5.26
CA PRO A 195 -15.34 15.09 -6.73
C PRO A 195 -13.93 14.96 -7.30
N GLU A 196 -12.91 15.33 -6.54
CA GLU A 196 -11.50 15.27 -6.98
C GLU A 196 -10.84 13.90 -6.70
N ASP A 197 -11.50 13.03 -5.96
CA ASP A 197 -11.08 11.64 -5.81
C ASP A 197 -11.28 10.88 -7.12
N GLY A 198 -10.65 9.73 -7.24
CA GLY A 198 -10.72 8.95 -8.47
C GLY A 198 -10.02 7.61 -8.37
N GLY A 199 -9.39 7.22 -9.44
CA GLY A 199 -8.67 5.96 -9.49
C GLY A 199 -7.67 5.89 -10.63
N MET A 200 -6.92 4.80 -10.60
CA MET A 200 -5.92 4.47 -11.60
C MET A 200 -5.79 2.96 -11.75
N GLU A 201 -5.36 2.49 -12.92
CA GLU A 201 -4.99 1.09 -13.10
C GLU A 201 -3.61 0.85 -12.45
N PRO A 202 -3.55 0.06 -11.38
CA PRO A 202 -2.30 -0.17 -10.65
C PRO A 202 -1.19 -0.74 -11.52
N ALA A 203 -1.57 -1.56 -12.51
CA ALA A 203 -0.64 -2.17 -13.45
C ALA A 203 0.06 -1.15 -14.37
N LEU A 204 -0.51 0.03 -14.57
CA LEU A 204 0.01 1.07 -15.48
C LEU A 204 0.67 2.23 -14.76
N ALA A 205 0.16 2.61 -13.57
CA ALA A 205 0.53 3.84 -12.88
C ALA A 205 2.03 3.91 -12.51
N ALA A 206 2.52 2.94 -11.73
CA ALA A 206 3.92 2.90 -11.32
C ALA A 206 4.89 2.67 -12.51
N PRO A 207 4.60 1.76 -13.48
CA PRO A 207 5.39 1.63 -14.70
C PRO A 207 5.52 2.92 -15.52
N ALA A 208 4.45 3.73 -15.62
CA ALA A 208 4.51 5.01 -16.33
C ALA A 208 5.49 5.98 -15.65
N VAL A 209 5.46 6.08 -14.32
CA VAL A 209 6.40 6.90 -13.54
C VAL A 209 7.83 6.38 -13.70
N ALA A 210 8.04 5.06 -13.70
CA ALA A 210 9.36 4.45 -13.91
C ALA A 210 9.95 4.83 -15.27
N ARG A 211 9.16 4.71 -16.36
CA ARG A 211 9.58 5.16 -17.69
C ARG A 211 9.87 6.66 -17.75
N GLY A 212 9.09 7.46 -17.00
CA GLY A 212 9.36 8.89 -16.84
C GLY A 212 10.70 9.15 -16.16
N ALA A 213 11.01 8.41 -15.08
CA ALA A 213 12.29 8.50 -14.40
C ALA A 213 13.47 8.11 -15.31
N GLN A 214 13.32 7.04 -16.11
CA GLN A 214 14.35 6.65 -17.09
C GLN A 214 14.59 7.73 -18.16
N LYS A 215 13.56 8.44 -18.62
CA LYS A 215 13.72 9.60 -19.54
C LYS A 215 14.55 10.73 -18.93
N LEU A 216 14.54 10.86 -17.59
CA LEU A 216 15.37 11.81 -16.84
C LEU A 216 16.77 11.27 -16.53
N GLY A 217 17.13 10.07 -17.01
CA GLY A 217 18.46 9.48 -16.83
C GLY A 217 18.58 8.54 -15.62
N VAL A 218 17.50 8.28 -14.88
CA VAL A 218 17.52 7.27 -13.81
C VAL A 218 17.83 5.91 -14.39
N LYS A 219 18.76 5.19 -13.77
CA LYS A 219 19.08 3.79 -14.09
C LYS A 219 18.24 2.87 -13.23
N ILE A 220 17.38 2.06 -13.85
CA ILE A 220 16.55 1.06 -13.14
C ILE A 220 17.08 -0.32 -13.49
N VAL A 221 17.82 -0.93 -12.56
CA VAL A 221 18.42 -2.25 -12.73
C VAL A 221 17.52 -3.28 -12.07
N THR A 222 16.87 -4.09 -12.88
CA THR A 222 16.00 -5.20 -12.45
C THR A 222 16.81 -6.48 -12.25
N GLN A 223 16.24 -7.50 -11.58
CA GLN A 223 16.94 -8.71 -11.16
C GLN A 223 18.26 -8.33 -10.47
N CYS A 224 18.20 -7.34 -9.58
CA CYS A 224 19.32 -6.74 -8.88
C CYS A 224 18.95 -6.56 -7.39
N ALA A 225 18.99 -7.65 -6.65
CA ALA A 225 18.71 -7.64 -5.22
C ALA A 225 19.85 -6.94 -4.46
N VAL A 226 19.50 -6.04 -3.57
CA VAL A 226 20.45 -5.43 -2.62
C VAL A 226 20.63 -6.40 -1.46
N ARG A 227 21.83 -6.90 -1.28
CA ARG A 227 22.23 -7.81 -0.20
C ARG A 227 22.48 -7.09 1.11
N GLY A 228 23.03 -5.87 1.04
CA GLY A 228 23.36 -5.12 2.25
C GLY A 228 23.76 -3.68 1.99
N LEU A 229 23.93 -2.95 3.08
CA LEU A 229 24.34 -1.55 3.09
C LEU A 229 25.84 -1.47 3.40
N GLU A 230 26.59 -0.73 2.57
CA GLU A 230 27.99 -0.41 2.89
C GLU A 230 28.06 0.86 3.73
N THR A 231 28.94 0.84 4.72
CA THR A 231 29.19 1.98 5.61
C THR A 231 30.69 2.27 5.71
N GLU A 232 31.04 3.55 5.78
CA GLU A 232 32.39 4.03 6.03
C GLU A 232 32.34 5.19 7.03
N ALA A 233 33.16 5.15 8.03
CA ALA A 233 33.20 6.16 9.11
C ALA A 233 31.85 6.47 9.74
N GLY A 234 30.95 5.47 9.85
CA GLY A 234 29.62 5.61 10.46
C GLY A 234 28.54 6.19 9.55
N ALA A 235 28.83 6.43 8.27
CA ALA A 235 27.88 6.91 7.28
C ALA A 235 27.72 5.89 6.13
N ILE A 236 26.62 5.99 5.39
CA ILE A 236 26.43 5.21 4.15
C ILE A 236 27.53 5.55 3.16
N SER A 237 28.08 4.51 2.51
CA SER A 237 29.05 4.61 1.42
C SER A 237 28.60 3.89 0.15
N GLY A 238 27.53 3.09 0.23
CA GLY A 238 26.98 2.36 -0.92
C GLY A 238 26.06 1.22 -0.54
N VAL A 239 25.80 0.38 -1.54
CA VAL A 239 25.09 -0.89 -1.38
C VAL A 239 25.83 -2.02 -2.07
N VAL A 240 25.74 -3.23 -1.50
CA VAL A 240 26.18 -4.47 -2.15
C VAL A 240 24.96 -5.14 -2.75
N THR A 241 25.02 -5.42 -4.04
CA THR A 241 23.96 -6.14 -4.77
C THR A 241 24.48 -7.49 -5.25
N GLU A 242 23.59 -8.36 -5.69
CA GLU A 242 23.99 -9.61 -6.35
C GLU A 242 24.81 -9.41 -7.64
N LYS A 243 24.74 -8.21 -8.26
CA LYS A 243 25.45 -7.86 -9.49
C LYS A 243 26.73 -7.06 -9.26
N GLY A 244 27.01 -6.67 -8.02
CA GLY A 244 28.17 -5.86 -7.66
C GLY A 244 27.83 -4.73 -6.70
N VAL A 245 28.77 -3.83 -6.52
CA VAL A 245 28.70 -2.71 -5.57
C VAL A 245 28.32 -1.42 -6.30
N VAL A 246 27.43 -0.64 -5.72
CA VAL A 246 27.14 0.74 -6.15
C VAL A 246 27.54 1.68 -5.02
N LYS A 247 28.53 2.53 -5.25
CA LYS A 247 28.93 3.57 -4.30
C LYS A 247 27.93 4.72 -4.31
N ALA A 248 27.46 5.11 -3.14
CA ALA A 248 26.57 6.25 -2.97
C ALA A 248 26.65 6.78 -1.53
N LYS A 249 26.53 8.10 -1.38
CA LYS A 249 26.49 8.71 -0.05
C LYS A 249 25.10 8.70 0.57
N GLN A 250 24.08 8.39 -0.22
CA GLN A 250 22.69 8.35 0.22
C GLN A 250 22.00 7.12 -0.35
N VAL A 251 21.25 6.42 0.50
CA VAL A 251 20.46 5.25 0.14
C VAL A 251 19.04 5.43 0.66
N VAL A 252 18.06 5.21 -0.22
CA VAL A 252 16.63 5.20 0.14
C VAL A 252 16.12 3.77 0.05
N VAL A 253 15.68 3.21 1.18
CA VAL A 253 15.04 1.88 1.24
C VAL A 253 13.54 2.05 1.02
N ALA A 254 13.06 1.60 -0.13
CA ALA A 254 11.66 1.65 -0.59
C ALA A 254 11.15 0.25 -1.02
N GLY A 255 11.65 -0.80 -0.38
CA GLY A 255 11.40 -2.21 -0.69
C GLY A 255 10.05 -2.75 -0.19
N GLY A 256 9.10 -1.88 0.21
CA GLY A 256 7.81 -2.28 0.75
C GLY A 256 7.98 -3.23 1.95
N THR A 257 7.23 -4.31 1.99
CA THR A 257 7.28 -5.29 3.09
C THR A 257 8.67 -5.92 3.31
N TRP A 258 9.55 -5.88 2.30
CA TRP A 258 10.93 -6.40 2.39
C TRP A 258 11.90 -5.44 3.10
N SER A 259 11.53 -4.17 3.24
CA SER A 259 12.34 -3.14 3.92
C SER A 259 12.70 -3.55 5.34
N ARG A 260 11.74 -4.15 6.06
CA ARG A 260 11.97 -4.65 7.43
C ARG A 260 13.08 -5.69 7.49
N LEU A 261 13.13 -6.59 6.52
CA LEU A 261 14.14 -7.66 6.50
C LEU A 261 15.53 -7.10 6.15
N LEU A 262 15.61 -6.21 5.15
CA LEU A 262 16.87 -5.56 4.77
C LEU A 262 17.44 -4.68 5.90
N LEU A 263 16.60 -3.82 6.49
CA LEU A 263 17.01 -2.95 7.59
C LEU A 263 17.34 -3.77 8.84
N GLY A 264 16.59 -4.84 9.10
CA GLY A 264 16.87 -5.78 10.17
C GLY A 264 18.23 -6.48 10.03
N ASN A 265 18.66 -6.81 8.81
CA ASN A 265 20.01 -7.34 8.55
C ASN A 265 21.13 -6.35 8.92
N ALA A 266 20.83 -5.05 8.89
CA ALA A 266 21.72 -3.96 9.30
C ALA A 266 21.48 -3.47 10.76
N ASP A 267 20.83 -4.27 11.61
CA ASP A 267 20.49 -3.94 13.01
C ASP A 267 19.59 -2.71 13.20
N ILE A 268 18.82 -2.32 12.17
CA ILE A 268 17.92 -1.18 12.22
C ILE A 268 16.50 -1.68 12.46
N ALA A 269 15.87 -1.20 13.53
CA ALA A 269 14.49 -1.50 13.86
C ALA A 269 13.53 -0.82 12.86
N TYR A 270 12.60 -1.60 12.30
CA TYR A 270 11.62 -1.11 11.35
C TYR A 270 10.28 -1.83 11.60
N PRO A 271 9.42 -1.28 12.50
CA PRO A 271 8.26 -2.00 13.04
C PRO A 271 7.03 -1.88 12.13
N VAL A 272 7.06 -2.60 11.02
CA VAL A 272 5.91 -2.79 10.11
C VAL A 272 5.54 -4.26 10.02
N LEU A 273 4.26 -4.55 9.82
CA LEU A 273 3.73 -5.89 9.60
C LEU A 273 3.04 -6.00 8.24
N PRO A 274 3.13 -7.15 7.57
CA PRO A 274 2.40 -7.38 6.33
C PRO A 274 0.91 -7.64 6.62
N VAL A 275 0.06 -7.13 5.74
CA VAL A 275 -1.35 -7.51 5.61
C VAL A 275 -1.67 -7.82 4.16
N TYR A 276 -2.61 -8.72 3.92
CA TYR A 276 -3.01 -9.15 2.58
C TYR A 276 -4.38 -8.58 2.22
N LEU A 277 -4.53 -8.20 0.95
CA LEU A 277 -5.78 -7.76 0.38
C LEU A 277 -6.05 -8.55 -0.90
N SER A 278 -7.14 -9.33 -0.89
CA SER A 278 -7.60 -10.07 -2.06
C SER A 278 -8.52 -9.20 -2.91
N GLN A 279 -8.45 -9.32 -4.21
CA GLN A 279 -9.22 -8.53 -5.15
C GLN A 279 -9.62 -9.36 -6.35
N GLN A 280 -10.68 -8.93 -7.04
CA GLN A 280 -11.14 -9.52 -8.30
C GLN A 280 -11.55 -8.47 -9.29
N ARG A 281 -11.52 -8.86 -10.56
CA ARG A 281 -12.01 -8.06 -11.68
C ARG A 281 -13.23 -8.75 -12.28
N LEU A 282 -14.30 -7.99 -12.42
CA LEU A 282 -15.59 -8.45 -12.93
C LEU A 282 -15.77 -7.95 -14.36
N SER A 283 -16.45 -8.74 -15.20
CA SER A 283 -16.76 -8.34 -16.57
C SER A 283 -17.55 -7.03 -16.62
N ALA A 284 -17.39 -6.29 -17.72
CA ALA A 284 -18.00 -4.98 -17.93
C ALA A 284 -19.53 -5.04 -17.84
N VAL A 285 -20.11 -4.05 -17.19
CA VAL A 285 -21.55 -3.77 -17.14
C VAL A 285 -21.76 -2.25 -17.15
N ASP A 286 -22.96 -1.82 -17.48
CA ASP A 286 -23.34 -0.40 -17.34
C ASP A 286 -23.80 -0.09 -15.91
N GLY A 287 -22.89 -0.26 -14.97
CA GLY A 287 -23.11 -0.08 -13.54
C GLY A 287 -22.72 1.32 -13.04
N PRO A 288 -22.64 1.50 -11.69
CA PRO A 288 -22.40 2.80 -11.09
C PRO A 288 -21.09 3.41 -11.63
N PRO A 289 -21.11 4.72 -11.98
CA PRO A 289 -19.92 5.40 -12.47
C PRO A 289 -18.87 5.50 -11.36
N ALA A 290 -17.61 5.65 -11.76
CA ALA A 290 -16.53 6.04 -10.87
C ALA A 290 -16.13 5.00 -9.80
N VAL A 291 -15.74 5.49 -8.64
CA VAL A 291 -15.27 4.75 -7.47
C VAL A 291 -16.27 4.91 -6.36
N GLY A 292 -16.54 3.85 -5.61
CA GLY A 292 -17.43 3.97 -4.48
C GLY A 292 -17.40 2.83 -3.50
N ALA A 293 -18.10 3.06 -2.40
CA ALA A 293 -18.43 2.03 -1.44
C ALA A 293 -19.82 2.28 -0.85
N ALA A 294 -20.55 1.19 -0.65
CA ALA A 294 -21.88 1.16 -0.07
C ALA A 294 -22.00 -0.08 0.83
N GLY A 295 -22.06 0.11 2.14
CA GLY A 295 -21.96 -0.98 3.11
C GLY A 295 -20.68 -1.79 2.93
N MET A 296 -20.80 -3.08 2.67
CA MET A 296 -19.67 -3.98 2.41
C MET A 296 -19.21 -3.99 0.95
N VAL A 297 -19.97 -3.37 0.04
CA VAL A 297 -19.66 -3.33 -1.38
C VAL A 297 -18.65 -2.23 -1.64
N VAL A 298 -17.57 -2.58 -2.32
CA VAL A 298 -16.56 -1.63 -2.81
C VAL A 298 -16.37 -1.89 -4.30
N TRP A 299 -16.32 -0.84 -5.10
CA TRP A 299 -16.12 -0.94 -6.54
C TRP A 299 -15.24 0.17 -7.10
N ARG A 300 -14.58 -0.13 -8.19
CA ARG A 300 -13.92 0.83 -9.06
C ARG A 300 -14.19 0.44 -10.52
N LYS A 301 -14.79 1.34 -11.29
CA LYS A 301 -14.97 1.15 -12.73
C LYS A 301 -13.63 1.35 -13.42
N GLU A 302 -13.27 0.40 -14.27
CA GLU A 302 -12.04 0.45 -15.06
C GLU A 302 -12.25 1.21 -16.38
N VAL A 303 -11.16 1.58 -17.03
CA VAL A 303 -11.20 2.30 -18.32
C VAL A 303 -11.88 1.47 -19.41
N ASP A 304 -11.76 0.14 -19.36
CA ASP A 304 -12.39 -0.80 -20.28
C ASP A 304 -13.85 -1.15 -19.95
N GLY A 305 -14.42 -0.52 -18.91
CA GLY A 305 -15.78 -0.76 -18.46
C GLY A 305 -15.94 -1.94 -17.49
N SER A 306 -14.89 -2.74 -17.27
CA SER A 306 -14.88 -3.77 -16.24
C SER A 306 -14.85 -3.14 -14.82
N TYR A 307 -14.99 -3.95 -13.78
CA TYR A 307 -15.01 -3.46 -12.40
C TYR A 307 -14.04 -4.22 -11.51
N SER A 308 -13.20 -3.49 -10.78
CA SER A 308 -12.49 -4.03 -9.62
C SER A 308 -13.41 -4.05 -8.41
N ASN A 309 -13.42 -5.17 -7.71
CA ASN A 309 -14.21 -5.41 -6.51
C ASN A 309 -13.38 -6.20 -5.49
N GLY A 310 -13.56 -5.89 -4.22
CA GLY A 310 -12.83 -6.56 -3.14
C GLY A 310 -13.37 -6.20 -1.76
N PRO A 311 -12.85 -6.82 -0.70
CA PRO A 311 -13.31 -6.58 0.65
C PRO A 311 -12.86 -5.21 1.19
N ARG A 312 -13.61 -4.69 2.16
CA ARG A 312 -13.23 -3.52 2.96
C ARG A 312 -12.25 -3.85 4.09
N TYR A 313 -12.00 -5.11 4.36
CA TYR A 313 -11.13 -5.57 5.42
C TYR A 313 -9.91 -6.32 4.86
N MET A 314 -8.87 -6.34 5.66
CA MET A 314 -7.59 -6.96 5.31
C MET A 314 -7.41 -8.28 6.06
N THR A 315 -6.62 -9.17 5.48
CA THR A 315 -6.20 -10.41 6.11
C THR A 315 -4.80 -10.23 6.69
N ALA A 316 -4.64 -10.45 7.99
CA ALA A 316 -3.34 -10.39 8.65
C ALA A 316 -2.74 -11.81 8.76
N PRO A 317 -1.66 -12.11 8.04
CA PRO A 317 -0.95 -13.36 8.23
C PRO A 317 -0.25 -13.34 9.60
N VAL A 318 -0.48 -14.40 10.39
CA VAL A 318 0.32 -14.62 11.59
C VAL A 318 1.69 -15.15 11.16
N THR A 319 2.74 -14.42 11.49
CA THR A 319 4.12 -14.72 11.13
C THR A 319 5.01 -14.63 12.36
N ARG A 320 6.29 -15.02 12.23
CA ARG A 320 7.29 -14.77 13.27
C ARG A 320 7.31 -13.31 13.74
N ASP A 321 7.21 -12.35 12.80
CA ASP A 321 7.25 -10.93 13.11
C ASP A 321 6.03 -10.45 13.90
N SER A 322 4.88 -11.11 13.77
CA SER A 322 3.70 -10.82 14.58
C SER A 322 3.97 -10.99 16.08
N PHE A 323 4.81 -11.96 16.46
CA PHE A 323 5.20 -12.15 17.86
C PHE A 323 6.30 -11.18 18.30
N VAL A 324 7.29 -10.94 17.42
CA VAL A 324 8.39 -10.00 17.72
C VAL A 324 7.88 -8.58 17.92
N LEU A 325 6.91 -8.16 17.12
CA LEU A 325 6.33 -6.81 17.15
C LEU A 325 5.05 -6.71 17.99
N LEU A 326 4.64 -7.78 18.68
CA LEU A 326 3.44 -7.75 19.51
C LEU A 326 3.42 -6.56 20.49
N PRO A 327 4.53 -6.19 21.19
CA PRO A 327 4.53 -5.03 22.07
C PRO A 327 4.19 -3.72 21.34
N ASN A 328 4.68 -3.53 20.10
CA ASN A 328 4.43 -2.33 19.31
C ASN A 328 2.96 -2.25 18.83
N PHE A 329 2.35 -3.40 18.54
CA PHE A 329 1.01 -3.48 17.95
C PHE A 329 -0.12 -3.75 18.97
N ALA A 330 0.20 -3.98 20.23
CA ALA A 330 -0.79 -4.43 21.24
C ALA A 330 -1.98 -3.45 21.39
N SER A 331 -1.72 -2.16 21.47
CA SER A 331 -2.78 -1.14 21.60
C SER A 331 -3.66 -1.05 20.36
N SER A 332 -3.04 -1.08 19.16
CA SER A 332 -3.75 -1.06 17.88
C SER A 332 -4.58 -2.33 17.67
N LEU A 333 -4.05 -3.47 18.08
CA LEU A 333 -4.76 -4.74 18.03
C LEU A 333 -6.04 -4.71 18.88
N ILE A 334 -5.94 -4.19 20.11
CA ILE A 334 -7.11 -4.03 20.99
C ILE A 334 -8.15 -3.11 20.33
N GLY A 335 -7.73 -1.98 19.77
CA GLY A 335 -8.61 -1.07 19.04
C GLY A 335 -9.28 -1.71 17.83
N MET A 336 -8.52 -2.49 17.04
CA MET A 336 -9.06 -3.23 15.90
C MET A 336 -10.06 -4.32 16.29
N LEU A 337 -9.80 -5.06 17.37
CA LEU A 337 -10.73 -6.07 17.88
C LEU A 337 -12.04 -5.45 18.42
N ALA A 338 -11.98 -4.19 18.87
CA ALA A 338 -13.14 -3.43 19.30
C ALA A 338 -13.90 -2.74 18.14
N SER A 339 -13.30 -2.64 16.96
CA SER A 339 -13.88 -1.99 15.79
C SER A 339 -14.89 -2.88 15.05
N GLU A 340 -15.78 -2.27 14.28
CA GLU A 340 -16.71 -2.98 13.40
C GLU A 340 -16.05 -3.52 12.13
N THR A 341 -14.83 -3.09 11.82
CA THR A 341 -14.07 -3.58 10.66
C THR A 341 -13.20 -4.75 11.11
N PRO A 342 -13.59 -5.99 10.81
CA PRO A 342 -12.86 -7.17 11.26
C PRO A 342 -11.48 -7.24 10.56
N LEU A 343 -10.45 -7.49 11.34
CA LEU A 343 -9.17 -7.96 10.84
C LEU A 343 -9.21 -9.50 10.85
N ASP A 344 -9.03 -10.09 9.68
CA ASP A 344 -9.05 -11.54 9.51
C ASP A 344 -7.63 -12.08 9.76
N PHE A 345 -7.43 -12.86 10.82
CA PHE A 345 -6.14 -13.47 11.11
C PHE A 345 -6.03 -14.83 10.43
N THR A 346 -4.94 -15.06 9.71
CA THR A 346 -4.68 -16.36 9.09
C THR A 346 -3.42 -17.02 9.63
N LEU A 347 -3.57 -18.26 10.06
CA LEU A 347 -2.47 -19.15 10.41
C LEU A 347 -2.32 -20.19 9.28
N GLY A 348 -1.38 -19.95 8.36
CA GLY A 348 -1.20 -20.76 7.17
C GLY A 348 0.26 -21.08 6.89
N LYS A 349 0.57 -21.36 5.62
CA LYS A 349 1.95 -21.65 5.17
C LYS A 349 2.91 -20.52 5.51
N ASP A 350 2.45 -19.26 5.49
CA ASP A 350 3.26 -18.08 5.78
C ASP A 350 3.80 -18.09 7.20
N PHE A 351 3.07 -18.67 8.16
CA PHE A 351 3.58 -18.90 9.50
C PHE A 351 4.86 -19.74 9.48
N PHE A 352 4.79 -20.93 8.90
CA PHE A 352 5.94 -21.83 8.85
C PHE A 352 7.08 -21.28 7.99
N ASN A 353 6.75 -20.66 6.86
CA ASN A 353 7.73 -20.06 5.96
C ASN A 353 8.47 -18.88 6.63
N SER A 354 7.80 -18.09 7.45
CA SER A 354 8.42 -16.96 8.14
C SER A 354 9.55 -17.36 9.11
N PHE A 355 9.56 -18.61 9.59
CA PHE A 355 10.65 -19.14 10.42
C PHE A 355 11.80 -19.72 9.61
N ARG A 356 11.61 -19.94 8.30
CA ARG A 356 12.65 -20.47 7.39
C ARG A 356 13.41 -19.38 6.67
N VAL A 357 12.85 -18.17 6.60
CA VAL A 357 13.53 -17.03 5.98
C VAL A 357 14.68 -16.58 6.87
N ASP A 358 15.89 -16.57 6.30
CA ASP A 358 17.07 -16.08 6.98
C ASP A 358 16.92 -14.60 7.34
N ARG A 359 17.27 -14.26 8.57
CA ARG A 359 17.20 -12.91 9.12
C ARG A 359 18.55 -12.21 9.12
N ARG A 360 19.60 -12.98 8.87
CA ARG A 360 21.00 -12.55 8.82
C ARG A 360 21.71 -13.30 7.72
N TRP A 361 22.40 -12.58 6.89
CA TRP A 361 23.23 -13.10 5.81
C TRP A 361 24.41 -12.18 5.56
N GLY A 362 25.50 -12.71 5.01
CA GLY A 362 26.65 -11.95 4.57
C GLY A 362 26.40 -11.23 3.23
N MET A 363 27.18 -10.19 2.95
CA MET A 363 27.05 -9.45 1.69
C MET A 363 27.52 -10.24 0.47
N ASP A 364 28.29 -11.32 0.69
CA ASP A 364 28.76 -12.29 -0.31
C ASP A 364 27.86 -13.52 -0.44
N GLU A 365 26.86 -13.65 0.42
CA GLU A 365 25.90 -14.75 0.42
C GLU A 365 24.65 -14.40 -0.40
N VAL A 366 23.95 -15.44 -0.86
CA VAL A 366 22.64 -15.31 -1.49
C VAL A 366 21.64 -14.81 -0.45
N SER A 367 20.94 -13.74 -0.77
CA SER A 367 19.97 -13.13 0.13
C SER A 367 18.56 -13.72 -0.05
N PRO A 368 17.65 -13.60 0.93
CA PRO A 368 16.26 -13.98 0.77
C PRO A 368 15.54 -13.24 -0.38
N PHE A 369 16.07 -12.11 -0.81
CA PHE A 369 15.53 -11.32 -1.92
C PHE A 369 15.82 -11.95 -3.28
N GLU A 370 16.91 -12.69 -3.41
CA GLU A 370 17.26 -13.47 -4.59
C GLU A 370 16.45 -14.76 -4.65
N GLU A 371 16.21 -15.40 -3.51
CA GLU A 371 15.39 -16.60 -3.41
C GLU A 371 13.91 -16.33 -3.72
N MET A 372 13.41 -15.15 -3.35
CA MET A 372 12.02 -14.74 -3.59
C MET A 372 11.92 -13.40 -4.32
N ARG A 373 11.97 -13.46 -5.66
CA ARG A 373 11.90 -12.28 -6.52
C ARG A 373 10.54 -11.60 -6.51
N VAL A 374 9.48 -12.38 -6.39
CA VAL A 374 8.09 -11.90 -6.38
C VAL A 374 7.31 -12.67 -5.32
N MET A 375 6.85 -11.98 -4.29
CA MET A 375 6.00 -12.58 -3.28
C MET A 375 4.60 -12.84 -3.84
N ALA A 376 4.07 -14.03 -3.58
CA ALA A 376 2.69 -14.41 -3.88
C ALA A 376 1.90 -14.58 -2.57
N PRO A 377 1.23 -13.54 -2.09
CA PRO A 377 0.41 -13.65 -0.88
C PRO A 377 -0.77 -14.60 -1.10
N VAL A 378 -1.21 -15.25 -0.03
CA VAL A 378 -2.35 -16.16 -0.08
C VAL A 378 -3.62 -15.36 -0.39
N ARG A 379 -4.33 -15.76 -1.47
CA ARG A 379 -5.60 -15.19 -1.87
C ARG A 379 -6.75 -15.82 -1.07
N ASN A 380 -7.67 -15.00 -0.59
CA ASN A 380 -8.89 -15.44 0.08
C ASN A 380 -10.06 -15.47 -0.91
N ASP A 381 -10.24 -16.60 -1.60
CA ASP A 381 -11.31 -16.75 -2.59
C ASP A 381 -12.71 -16.74 -1.97
N GLY A 382 -12.87 -17.25 -0.73
CA GLY A 382 -14.15 -17.20 -0.03
C GLY A 382 -14.64 -15.78 0.21
N THR A 383 -13.74 -14.89 0.62
CA THR A 383 -14.07 -13.45 0.77
C THR A 383 -14.42 -12.80 -0.57
N LEU A 384 -13.73 -13.20 -1.66
CA LEU A 384 -14.05 -12.68 -3.00
C LEU A 384 -15.42 -13.15 -3.50
N ASP A 385 -15.82 -14.38 -3.18
CA ASP A 385 -17.16 -14.88 -3.47
C ASP A 385 -18.24 -14.10 -2.67
N ASP A 386 -17.97 -13.79 -1.41
CA ASP A 386 -18.84 -12.94 -0.60
C ASP A 386 -18.95 -11.53 -1.21
N CYS A 387 -17.83 -10.92 -1.64
CA CYS A 387 -17.83 -9.62 -2.32
C CYS A 387 -18.63 -9.63 -3.62
N LEU A 388 -18.55 -10.71 -4.41
CA LEU A 388 -19.36 -10.90 -5.60
C LEU A 388 -20.85 -10.99 -5.25
N GLY A 389 -21.20 -11.72 -4.20
CA GLY A 389 -22.57 -11.82 -3.71
C GLY A 389 -23.11 -10.46 -3.24
N TRP A 390 -22.33 -9.69 -2.50
CA TRP A 390 -22.72 -8.36 -2.02
C TRP A 390 -22.94 -7.36 -3.15
N ILE A 391 -22.04 -7.30 -4.16
CA ILE A 391 -22.20 -6.36 -5.27
C ILE A 391 -23.40 -6.70 -6.14
N ARG A 392 -23.67 -7.98 -6.38
CA ARG A 392 -24.86 -8.45 -7.11
C ARG A 392 -26.16 -8.11 -6.37
N LYS A 393 -26.16 -8.27 -5.04
CA LYS A 393 -27.31 -7.91 -4.21
C LYS A 393 -27.55 -6.41 -4.22
N GLU A 394 -26.51 -5.60 -4.10
CA GLU A 394 -26.63 -4.14 -4.05
C GLU A 394 -26.95 -3.54 -5.43
N PHE A 395 -26.35 -4.07 -6.48
CA PHE A 395 -26.50 -3.61 -7.85
C PHE A 395 -26.89 -4.78 -8.76
N PRO A 396 -28.17 -5.04 -9.02
CA PRO A 396 -28.64 -6.17 -9.84
C PRO A 396 -28.04 -6.23 -11.26
N ILE A 397 -27.56 -5.11 -11.78
CA ILE A 397 -26.84 -5.06 -13.06
C ILE A 397 -25.62 -6.00 -13.11
N PHE A 398 -25.06 -6.37 -11.95
CA PHE A 398 -23.95 -7.33 -11.84
C PHE A 398 -24.38 -8.80 -11.78
N GLU A 399 -25.68 -9.13 -11.84
CA GLU A 399 -26.20 -10.51 -11.73
C GLU A 399 -25.43 -11.47 -12.66
N ASN A 400 -25.25 -11.08 -13.90
CA ASN A 400 -24.56 -11.89 -14.92
C ASN A 400 -23.08 -11.55 -15.08
N SER A 401 -22.55 -10.58 -14.32
CA SER A 401 -21.12 -10.25 -14.38
C SER A 401 -20.30 -11.36 -13.74
N GLN A 402 -19.21 -11.76 -14.40
CA GLN A 402 -18.37 -12.88 -13.97
C GLN A 402 -16.98 -12.38 -13.57
N PRO A 403 -16.38 -12.93 -12.51
CA PRO A 403 -14.99 -12.68 -12.21
C PRO A 403 -14.11 -13.39 -13.23
N PHE A 404 -13.25 -12.65 -13.92
CA PHE A 404 -12.30 -13.20 -14.88
C PHE A 404 -10.84 -13.11 -14.43
N GLU A 405 -10.57 -12.33 -13.39
CA GLU A 405 -9.26 -12.22 -12.78
C GLU A 405 -9.39 -12.10 -11.26
N ARG A 406 -8.53 -12.80 -10.50
CA ARG A 406 -8.45 -12.73 -9.05
C ARG A 406 -6.99 -12.71 -8.61
N TRP A 407 -6.63 -11.82 -7.70
CA TRP A 407 -5.27 -11.72 -7.18
C TRP A 407 -5.26 -11.32 -5.69
N ALA A 408 -4.07 -11.35 -5.08
CA ALA A 408 -3.83 -10.77 -3.78
C ALA A 408 -2.56 -9.91 -3.82
N GLY A 409 -2.55 -8.87 -3.01
CA GLY A 409 -1.41 -7.99 -2.78
C GLY A 409 -1.03 -7.97 -1.31
N THR A 410 0.22 -7.61 -1.03
CA THR A 410 0.74 -7.42 0.31
C THR A 410 0.92 -5.94 0.57
N ILE A 411 0.40 -5.45 1.68
CA ILE A 411 0.61 -4.10 2.18
C ILE A 411 1.44 -4.23 3.46
N ASP A 412 2.38 -3.35 3.69
CA ASP A 412 3.04 -3.19 4.98
C ASP A 412 2.36 -2.06 5.77
N VAL A 413 2.13 -2.29 7.05
CA VAL A 413 1.45 -1.34 7.94
C VAL A 413 2.26 -1.08 9.20
N ALA A 414 2.34 0.19 9.60
CA ALA A 414 2.81 0.58 10.92
C ALA A 414 1.65 0.49 11.93
N HIS A 415 1.95 0.34 13.22
CA HIS A 415 0.93 0.16 14.24
C HIS A 415 -0.03 1.35 14.39
N ASP A 416 0.43 2.56 14.06
CA ASP A 416 -0.35 3.80 14.09
C ASP A 416 -1.06 4.13 12.77
N GLN A 417 -0.87 3.30 11.71
CA GLN A 417 -1.42 3.47 10.37
C GLN A 417 -0.96 4.74 9.63
N VAL A 418 0.10 5.38 10.12
CA VAL A 418 0.76 6.52 9.44
C VAL A 418 2.00 5.99 8.70
N PRO A 419 2.22 6.35 7.43
CA PRO A 419 3.39 5.88 6.69
C PRO A 419 4.70 6.40 7.26
N ILE A 420 5.79 5.71 6.95
CA ILE A 420 7.16 6.12 7.26
C ILE A 420 7.75 6.78 6.02
N ILE A 421 8.24 8.01 6.17
CA ILE A 421 9.02 8.74 5.17
C ILE A 421 10.08 9.52 5.96
N SER A 422 11.27 8.94 6.13
CA SER A 422 12.19 9.40 7.16
C SER A 422 13.65 9.15 6.81
N ALA A 423 14.53 10.05 7.26
CA ALA A 423 15.90 9.65 7.53
C ALA A 423 15.90 8.58 8.63
N VAL A 424 16.85 7.66 8.59
CA VAL A 424 17.06 6.64 9.63
C VAL A 424 18.01 7.23 10.68
N PRO A 425 17.54 7.49 11.90
CA PRO A 425 18.34 8.23 12.90
C PRO A 425 19.67 7.57 13.26
N GLN A 426 19.74 6.25 13.18
CA GLN A 426 20.92 5.46 13.56
C GLN A 426 21.99 5.44 12.49
N GLN A 427 21.68 5.84 11.24
CA GLN A 427 22.61 5.67 10.10
C GLN A 427 22.60 6.89 9.19
N ALA A 428 23.64 7.70 9.26
CA ALA A 428 23.81 8.87 8.40
C ALA A 428 23.79 8.48 6.90
N GLY A 429 23.03 9.21 6.08
CA GLY A 429 22.87 8.96 4.65
C GLY A 429 21.85 7.87 4.30
N LEU A 430 21.20 7.24 5.29
CA LEU A 430 20.14 6.26 5.08
C LEU A 430 18.77 6.87 5.29
N PHE A 431 17.86 6.55 4.37
CA PHE A 431 16.44 6.93 4.40
C PHE A 431 15.56 5.69 4.20
N ALA A 432 14.34 5.72 4.73
CA ALA A 432 13.41 4.61 4.60
C ALA A 432 11.97 5.09 4.34
N MET A 433 11.26 4.31 3.52
CA MET A 433 9.84 4.51 3.20
C MET A 433 9.07 3.19 3.34
N GLY A 434 7.90 3.24 3.98
CA GLY A 434 7.00 2.08 4.11
C GLY A 434 5.79 2.37 4.98
N GLY A 435 4.98 1.35 5.28
CA GLY A 435 3.77 1.49 6.06
C GLY A 435 2.59 2.12 5.30
N PHE A 436 2.57 2.02 3.97
CA PHE A 436 1.58 2.68 3.11
C PHE A 436 0.35 1.81 2.87
N SER A 437 -0.74 2.08 3.58
CA SER A 437 -2.03 1.43 3.31
C SER A 437 -2.68 1.89 1.99
N PHE A 438 -2.44 3.14 1.57
CA PHE A 438 -2.96 3.76 0.35
C PHE A 438 -1.81 4.20 -0.58
N GLY A 439 -0.91 3.26 -0.89
CA GLY A 439 0.35 3.55 -1.56
C GLY A 439 0.23 4.28 -2.89
N LEU A 440 -0.75 3.95 -3.75
CA LEU A 440 -0.95 4.68 -5.01
C LEU A 440 -1.46 6.11 -4.77
N THR A 441 -2.40 6.30 -3.84
CA THR A 441 -2.87 7.65 -3.48
C THR A 441 -1.70 8.53 -3.04
N GLN A 442 -0.81 8.00 -2.19
CA GLN A 442 0.24 8.75 -1.51
C GLN A 442 1.57 8.79 -2.30
N GLY A 443 1.74 7.92 -3.29
CA GLY A 443 3.04 7.59 -3.89
C GLY A 443 3.83 8.76 -4.44
N LEU A 444 3.20 9.65 -5.22
CA LEU A 444 3.91 10.80 -5.79
C LEU A 444 4.27 11.84 -4.71
N GLY A 445 3.36 12.12 -3.78
CA GLY A 445 3.62 13.01 -2.66
C GLY A 445 4.72 12.49 -1.75
N ALA A 446 4.72 11.18 -1.48
CA ALA A 446 5.75 10.52 -0.69
C ALA A 446 7.12 10.55 -1.39
N GLY A 447 7.15 10.29 -2.70
CA GLY A 447 8.38 10.40 -3.50
C GLY A 447 8.94 11.82 -3.53
N GLN A 448 8.07 12.83 -3.68
CA GLN A 448 8.48 14.24 -3.63
C GLN A 448 9.03 14.62 -2.26
N LEU A 449 8.31 14.25 -1.17
CA LEU A 449 8.75 14.49 0.19
C LEU A 449 10.11 13.83 0.47
N MET A 450 10.28 12.57 0.08
CA MET A 450 11.55 11.86 0.25
C MET A 450 12.68 12.54 -0.53
N ALA A 451 12.44 12.97 -1.75
CA ALA A 451 13.43 13.70 -2.54
C ALA A 451 13.83 15.04 -1.88
N ASP A 452 12.88 15.74 -1.24
CA ASP A 452 13.19 16.95 -0.47
C ASP A 452 14.04 16.63 0.77
N LEU A 453 13.73 15.57 1.51
CA LEU A 453 14.52 15.13 2.67
C LEU A 453 15.95 14.74 2.29
N VAL A 454 16.10 13.96 1.21
CA VAL A 454 17.42 13.51 0.70
C VAL A 454 18.28 14.70 0.27
N THR A 455 17.69 15.73 -0.35
CA THR A 455 18.42 16.90 -0.81
C THR A 455 18.54 18.02 0.23
N GLY A 456 17.92 17.87 1.40
CA GLY A 456 17.87 18.92 2.41
C GLY A 456 17.03 20.15 2.01
N ASN A 457 16.18 20.02 1.00
CA ASN A 457 15.27 21.08 0.60
C ASN A 457 14.10 21.19 1.58
N LYS A 458 13.49 22.38 1.65
CA LYS A 458 12.27 22.57 2.44
C LYS A 458 11.11 21.82 1.81
N PRO A 459 10.49 20.84 2.52
CA PRO A 459 9.38 20.09 1.99
C PRO A 459 8.10 20.94 1.79
N GLN A 460 7.25 20.51 0.86
CA GLN A 460 5.93 21.11 0.62
C GLN A 460 4.91 20.80 1.75
N ILE A 461 5.12 19.68 2.46
CA ILE A 461 4.31 19.24 3.57
C ILE A 461 5.20 18.96 4.77
N ASP A 462 4.63 19.06 5.99
CA ASP A 462 5.37 18.79 7.22
C ASP A 462 5.81 17.31 7.28
N PRO A 463 7.11 17.00 7.37
CA PRO A 463 7.63 15.63 7.47
C PRO A 463 7.47 15.02 8.87
N GLN A 464 7.17 15.83 9.90
CA GLN A 464 7.15 15.41 11.31
C GLN A 464 6.26 14.20 11.59
N PRO A 465 5.03 14.09 11.06
CA PRO A 465 4.17 12.94 11.32
C PRO A 465 4.72 11.62 10.75
N TYR A 466 5.64 11.67 9.77
CA TYR A 466 6.12 10.50 9.02
C TYR A 466 7.48 9.98 9.50
N GLN A 467 8.04 10.56 10.59
CA GLN A 467 9.36 10.17 11.09
C GLN A 467 9.37 8.75 11.66
N LEU A 468 10.39 7.95 11.33
CA LEU A 468 10.57 6.59 11.87
C LEU A 468 10.69 6.59 13.40
N ALA A 469 11.31 7.62 13.98
CA ALA A 469 11.54 7.74 15.41
C ALA A 469 10.27 7.64 16.28
N ARG A 470 9.09 7.97 15.72
CA ARG A 470 7.80 7.85 16.45
C ARG A 470 7.40 6.40 16.76
N LEU A 471 8.00 5.44 16.07
CA LEU A 471 7.68 4.00 16.20
C LEU A 471 8.72 3.24 17.01
N LEU A 472 9.86 3.86 17.33
CA LEU A 472 10.97 3.29 18.08
C LEU A 472 10.88 3.66 19.55
#